data_b8b31cbeb0c3bbecd5b4a30106fcf3cb
#
_entry.id   b8b31cbeb0c3bbecd5b4a30106fcf3cb
#
_cell.length_a   1.000
_cell.length_b   1.000
_cell.length_c   1.000
_cell.angle_alpha   90.00
_cell.angle_beta   90.00
_cell.angle_gamma   90.00
#
_symmetry.space_group_name_H-M   'P 1'
#
loop_
_entity.id
_entity.type
_entity.pdbx_description
1 polymer ?
#
loop_
_entity_poly.entity_id
_entity_poly.type
_entity_poly.pdbx_seq_one_letter_code
_entity_poly.pdbx_strand_id
1 'polypeptide(L)'
;MLARRRRLLLIAVPLAVVFLALSFVVARFLTTENRERSRIFALLQAETSGDPQRVLDRLDGCDAACAAKVRGFLPRVAGPGQVKIALLTSDTAYSLGDDRGESRVVWVRGEKGRPVVQCVLVRRHGSPLTGRSVSLLAVSAPLANNEDPC
;
A
#
# COMPACT_ATOMS: atom_id res chain seq x y z
N MET A 1 14.93 52.59 4.75
CA MET A 1 14.39 51.50 3.90
C MET A 1 15.08 50.14 4.13
N LEU A 2 16.36 50.08 4.36
CA LEU A 2 17.13 48.84 4.59
C LEU A 2 16.72 48.03 5.84
N ALA A 3 16.43 48.70 6.95
CA ALA A 3 16.01 48.03 8.21
C ALA A 3 14.67 47.26 8.09
N ARG A 4 13.74 47.80 7.31
CA ARG A 4 12.42 47.14 7.07
C ARG A 4 12.59 45.90 6.17
N ARG A 5 13.42 45.95 5.15
CA ARG A 5 13.74 44.80 4.30
C ARG A 5 14.40 43.67 5.10
N ARG A 6 15.34 44.02 5.99
CA ARG A 6 16.05 43.06 6.82
C ARG A 6 15.09 42.34 7.79
N ARG A 7 14.13 43.04 8.39
CA ARG A 7 13.11 42.42 9.25
C ARG A 7 12.16 41.51 8.48
N LEU A 8 11.75 41.89 7.27
CA LEU A 8 10.93 41.04 6.41
C LEU A 8 11.65 39.76 6.02
N LEU A 9 12.95 39.84 5.68
CA LEU A 9 13.75 38.66 5.35
C LEU A 9 13.94 37.72 6.56
N LEU A 10 14.12 38.25 7.76
CA LEU A 10 14.25 37.46 8.99
C LEU A 10 13.00 36.66 9.33
N ILE A 11 11.81 37.08 8.86
CA ILE A 11 10.55 36.35 9.06
C ILE A 11 10.26 35.47 7.84
N ALA A 12 10.49 35.96 6.63
CA ALA A 12 10.15 35.24 5.40
C ALA A 12 11.00 33.96 5.19
N VAL A 13 12.29 34.02 5.54
CA VAL A 13 13.19 32.88 5.38
C VAL A 13 12.79 31.68 6.25
N PRO A 14 12.60 31.83 7.58
CA PRO A 14 12.17 30.69 8.39
C PRO A 14 10.78 30.18 8.00
N LEU A 15 9.88 31.04 7.59
CA LEU A 15 8.55 30.64 7.12
C LEU A 15 8.64 29.80 5.85
N ALA A 16 9.49 30.19 4.90
CA ALA A 16 9.75 29.41 3.68
C ALA A 16 10.40 28.07 3.99
N VAL A 17 11.33 27.99 4.94
CA VAL A 17 11.96 26.73 5.36
C VAL A 17 10.93 25.78 5.97
N VAL A 18 10.07 26.30 6.87
CA VAL A 18 8.99 25.50 7.47
C VAL A 18 8.03 24.99 6.39
N PHE A 19 7.63 25.83 5.46
CA PHE A 19 6.75 25.45 4.36
C PHE A 19 7.36 24.36 3.49
N LEU A 20 8.65 24.49 3.13
CA LEU A 20 9.35 23.47 2.34
C LEU A 20 9.50 22.16 3.09
N ALA A 21 9.77 22.20 4.39
CA ALA A 21 9.85 21.01 5.22
C ALA A 21 8.51 20.28 5.29
N LEU A 22 7.41 20.99 5.52
CA LEU A 22 6.07 20.42 5.52
C LEU A 22 5.70 19.83 4.15
N SER A 23 5.96 20.56 3.07
CA SER A 23 5.72 20.08 1.70
C SER A 23 6.49 18.80 1.40
N PHE A 24 7.75 18.73 1.84
CA PHE A 24 8.58 17.53 1.68
C PHE A 24 7.99 16.32 2.44
N VAL A 25 7.55 16.50 3.68
CA VAL A 25 6.95 15.43 4.49
C VAL A 25 5.65 14.92 3.83
N VAL A 26 4.79 15.84 3.38
CA VAL A 26 3.54 15.47 2.69
C VAL A 26 3.82 14.71 1.39
N ALA A 27 4.77 15.19 0.58
CA ALA A 27 5.15 14.51 -0.66
C ALA A 27 5.69 13.09 -0.40
N ARG A 28 6.48 12.91 0.65
CA ARG A 28 7.00 11.59 1.06
C ARG A 28 5.90 10.65 1.54
N PHE A 29 4.94 11.19 2.29
CA PHE A 29 3.78 10.42 2.76
C PHE A 29 2.97 9.88 1.58
N LEU A 30 2.57 10.75 0.65
CA LEU A 30 1.81 10.36 -0.55
C LEU A 30 2.57 9.36 -1.43
N THR A 31 3.89 9.49 -1.52
CA THR A 31 4.71 8.54 -2.30
C THR A 31 4.70 7.14 -1.68
N THR A 32 4.68 7.02 -0.35
CA THR A 32 4.65 5.73 0.33
C THR A 32 3.31 5.02 0.14
N GLU A 33 2.21 5.74 0.25
CA GLU A 33 0.87 5.22 0.00
C GLU A 33 0.70 4.73 -1.44
N ASN A 34 1.18 5.50 -2.40
CA ASN A 34 1.17 5.10 -3.80
C ASN A 34 2.00 3.84 -4.07
N ARG A 35 3.13 3.65 -3.38
CA ARG A 35 3.95 2.44 -3.47
C ARG A 35 3.20 1.20 -2.95
N GLU A 36 2.55 1.32 -1.80
CA GLU A 36 1.74 0.22 -1.25
C GLU A 36 0.62 -0.16 -2.21
N ARG A 37 -0.15 0.82 -2.67
CA ARG A 37 -1.21 0.59 -3.65
C ARG A 37 -0.68 -0.09 -4.93
N SER A 38 0.47 0.33 -5.43
CA SER A 38 1.08 -0.27 -6.63
C SER A 38 1.53 -1.71 -6.39
N ARG A 39 2.08 -2.01 -5.21
CA ARG A 39 2.48 -3.37 -4.83
C ARG A 39 1.28 -4.29 -4.69
N ILE A 40 0.23 -3.84 -3.99
CA ILE A 40 -1.03 -4.58 -3.87
C ILE A 40 -1.67 -4.80 -5.23
N PHE A 41 -1.69 -3.78 -6.09
CA PHE A 41 -2.22 -3.91 -7.44
C PHE A 41 -1.48 -4.98 -8.27
N ALA A 42 -0.14 -5.00 -8.19
CA ALA A 42 0.68 -6.01 -8.86
C ALA A 42 0.44 -7.44 -8.31
N LEU A 43 0.18 -7.57 -7.00
CA LEU A 43 -0.22 -8.83 -6.37
C LEU A 43 -1.56 -9.31 -6.91
N LEU A 44 -2.58 -8.45 -6.93
CA LEU A 44 -3.92 -8.79 -7.44
C LEU A 44 -3.90 -9.15 -8.94
N GLN A 45 -3.07 -8.49 -9.73
CA GLN A 45 -2.85 -8.89 -11.13
C GLN A 45 -2.22 -10.29 -11.24
N ALA A 46 -1.28 -10.63 -10.35
CA ALA A 46 -0.71 -11.97 -10.29
C ALA A 46 -1.78 -13.01 -9.90
N GLU A 47 -2.66 -12.70 -8.94
CA GLU A 47 -3.77 -13.58 -8.56
C GLU A 47 -4.74 -13.85 -9.72
N THR A 48 -5.08 -12.82 -10.49
CA THR A 48 -5.98 -13.00 -11.65
C THR A 48 -5.37 -13.86 -12.75
N SER A 49 -4.04 -13.95 -12.83
CA SER A 49 -3.36 -14.85 -13.80
C SER A 49 -3.58 -16.33 -13.49
N GLY A 50 -3.91 -16.68 -12.24
CA GLY A 50 -4.10 -18.06 -11.80
C GLY A 50 -2.76 -18.84 -11.60
N ASP A 51 -1.63 -18.16 -11.73
CA ASP A 51 -0.30 -18.75 -11.54
C ASP A 51 0.18 -18.54 -10.10
N PRO A 52 0.25 -19.59 -9.26
CA PRO A 52 0.68 -19.45 -7.87
C PRO A 52 2.10 -18.87 -7.74
N GLN A 53 3.00 -19.19 -8.66
CA GLN A 53 4.38 -18.73 -8.57
C GLN A 53 4.46 -17.21 -8.73
N ARG A 54 3.69 -16.65 -9.65
CA ARG A 54 3.61 -15.20 -9.83
C ARG A 54 3.11 -14.47 -8.58
N VAL A 55 2.19 -15.08 -7.84
CA VAL A 55 1.70 -14.54 -6.57
C VAL A 55 2.79 -14.61 -5.50
N LEU A 56 3.46 -15.78 -5.37
CA LEU A 56 4.53 -15.99 -4.41
C LEU A 56 5.71 -15.04 -4.62
N ASP A 57 6.05 -14.75 -5.87
CA ASP A 57 7.12 -13.80 -6.23
C ASP A 57 6.82 -12.34 -5.80
N ARG A 58 5.58 -12.05 -5.43
CA ARG A 58 5.15 -10.73 -4.90
C ARG A 58 5.11 -10.68 -3.38
N LEU A 59 5.28 -11.81 -2.70
CA LEU A 59 5.22 -11.92 -1.26
C LEU A 59 6.62 -12.15 -0.68
N ASP A 60 7.03 -11.29 0.23
CA ASP A 60 8.32 -11.39 0.90
C ASP A 60 8.23 -12.33 2.11
N GLY A 61 8.96 -13.45 2.05
CA GLY A 61 9.04 -14.39 3.18
C GLY A 61 7.82 -15.30 3.32
N CYS A 62 7.08 -15.54 2.23
CA CYS A 62 5.98 -16.50 2.22
C CYS A 62 6.53 -17.92 2.40
N ASP A 63 6.24 -18.54 3.54
CA ASP A 63 6.64 -19.92 3.86
C ASP A 63 5.74 -20.97 3.17
N ALA A 64 5.99 -22.25 3.43
CA ALA A 64 5.23 -23.35 2.86
C ALA A 64 3.73 -23.30 3.22
N ALA A 65 3.40 -22.84 4.43
CA ALA A 65 2.00 -22.72 4.87
C ALA A 65 1.29 -21.58 4.14
N CYS A 66 1.96 -20.44 3.99
CA CYS A 66 1.49 -19.31 3.18
C CYS A 66 1.29 -19.75 1.71
N ALA A 67 2.24 -20.44 1.12
CA ALA A 67 2.15 -20.93 -0.25
C ALA A 67 0.98 -21.92 -0.46
N ALA A 68 0.72 -22.79 0.52
CA ALA A 68 -0.43 -23.71 0.49
C ALA A 68 -1.75 -22.94 0.51
N LYS A 69 -1.88 -21.91 1.33
CA LYS A 69 -3.07 -21.02 1.39
C LYS A 69 -3.30 -20.33 0.04
N VAL A 70 -2.25 -19.77 -0.56
CA VAL A 70 -2.33 -19.11 -1.88
C VAL A 70 -2.87 -20.10 -2.92
N ARG A 71 -2.30 -21.28 -3.02
CA ARG A 71 -2.76 -22.32 -3.96
C ARG A 71 -4.20 -22.73 -3.72
N GLY A 72 -4.63 -22.76 -2.46
CA GLY A 72 -6.00 -23.15 -2.08
C GLY A 72 -7.09 -22.17 -2.48
N PHE A 73 -6.81 -20.85 -2.44
CA PHE A 73 -7.83 -19.87 -2.79
C PHE A 73 -7.72 -19.33 -4.23
N LEU A 74 -6.55 -19.42 -4.84
CA LEU A 74 -6.25 -18.83 -6.14
C LEU A 74 -7.28 -19.15 -7.23
N PRO A 75 -7.79 -20.40 -7.37
CA PRO A 75 -8.82 -20.72 -8.37
C PRO A 75 -10.11 -19.90 -8.24
N ARG A 76 -10.40 -19.36 -7.05
CA ARG A 76 -11.61 -18.57 -6.80
C ARG A 76 -11.49 -17.13 -7.31
N VAL A 77 -10.26 -16.62 -7.40
CA VAL A 77 -9.97 -15.23 -7.81
C VAL A 77 -9.36 -15.14 -9.21
N ALA A 78 -8.84 -16.24 -9.74
CA ALA A 78 -8.27 -16.30 -11.07
C ALA A 78 -9.31 -16.11 -12.16
N GLY A 79 -8.88 -15.54 -13.29
CA GLY A 79 -9.71 -15.43 -14.49
C GLY A 79 -9.49 -14.12 -15.25
N PRO A 80 -10.07 -13.97 -16.45
CA PRO A 80 -9.86 -12.84 -17.31
C PRO A 80 -10.51 -11.56 -16.78
N GLY A 81 -9.96 -10.43 -17.14
CA GLY A 81 -10.45 -9.09 -16.81
C GLY A 81 -9.41 -8.24 -16.11
N GLN A 82 -9.56 -6.94 -16.24
CA GLN A 82 -8.67 -5.98 -15.56
C GLN A 82 -9.04 -5.86 -14.09
N VAL A 83 -8.02 -5.80 -13.24
CA VAL A 83 -8.17 -5.52 -11.82
C VAL A 83 -8.45 -4.04 -11.62
N LYS A 84 -9.46 -3.73 -10.82
CA LYS A 84 -9.75 -2.37 -10.35
C LYS A 84 -9.88 -2.40 -8.82
N ILE A 85 -9.04 -1.64 -8.13
CA ILE A 85 -9.15 -1.46 -6.67
C ILE A 85 -10.25 -0.42 -6.43
N ALA A 86 -11.31 -0.84 -5.77
CA ALA A 86 -12.44 0.02 -5.39
C ALA A 86 -12.17 0.73 -4.06
N LEU A 87 -11.57 0.02 -3.08
CA LEU A 87 -11.23 0.58 -1.78
C LEU A 87 -9.93 -0.06 -1.29
N LEU A 88 -9.08 0.75 -0.68
CA LEU A 88 -7.88 0.32 0.03
C LEU A 88 -7.81 1.07 1.35
N THR A 89 -7.85 0.33 2.45
CA THR A 89 -7.69 0.86 3.80
C THR A 89 -6.48 0.18 4.43
N SER A 90 -5.54 0.95 4.95
CA SER A 90 -4.30 0.44 5.52
C SER A 90 -4.14 0.89 6.96
N ASP A 91 -3.91 -0.06 7.88
CA ASP A 91 -3.63 0.23 9.29
C ASP A 91 -2.25 0.86 9.49
N THR A 92 -1.32 0.65 8.55
CA THR A 92 0.02 1.23 8.59
C THR A 92 0.11 2.64 8.00
N ALA A 93 -1.01 3.23 7.57
CA ALA A 93 -1.03 4.50 6.84
C ALA A 93 -0.32 5.64 7.59
N TYR A 94 -0.45 5.69 8.90
CA TYR A 94 0.07 6.77 9.76
C TYR A 94 1.34 6.42 10.53
N SER A 95 1.92 5.25 10.30
CA SER A 95 3.14 4.82 10.97
C SER A 95 4.35 5.68 10.55
N LEU A 96 5.18 6.08 11.50
CA LEU A 96 6.41 6.85 11.27
C LEU A 96 7.68 5.99 11.25
N GLY A 97 7.62 4.73 11.68
CA GLY A 97 8.75 3.80 11.78
C GLY A 97 8.58 2.53 10.95
N ASP A 98 9.34 1.52 11.32
CA ASP A 98 9.12 0.15 10.87
C ASP A 98 7.82 -0.35 11.48
N ASP A 99 6.88 -0.75 10.64
CA ASP A 99 5.58 -1.19 11.10
C ASP A 99 5.06 -2.35 10.25
N ARG A 100 4.24 -3.18 10.89
CA ARG A 100 3.47 -4.25 10.25
C ARG A 100 2.01 -4.01 10.54
N GLY A 101 1.19 -4.09 9.52
CA GLY A 101 -0.24 -3.94 9.66
C GLY A 101 -0.96 -4.59 8.51
N GLU A 102 -2.25 -4.67 8.61
CA GLU A 102 -3.08 -5.24 7.58
C GLU A 102 -3.69 -4.14 6.71
N SER A 103 -3.70 -4.40 5.42
CA SER A 103 -4.39 -3.55 4.45
C SER A 103 -5.56 -4.31 3.88
N ARG A 104 -6.75 -3.77 4.11
CA ARG A 104 -7.98 -4.29 3.53
C ARG A 104 -8.13 -3.76 2.12
N VAL A 105 -8.26 -4.64 1.16
CA VAL A 105 -8.48 -4.31 -0.24
C VAL A 105 -9.81 -4.84 -0.72
N VAL A 106 -10.62 -3.96 -1.30
CA VAL A 106 -11.82 -4.31 -2.06
C VAL A 106 -11.51 -4.08 -3.53
N TRP A 107 -11.63 -5.12 -4.32
CA TRP A 107 -11.30 -5.05 -5.73
C TRP A 107 -12.31 -5.81 -6.58
N VAL A 108 -12.36 -5.48 -7.85
CA VAL A 108 -13.22 -6.14 -8.84
C VAL A 108 -12.39 -6.55 -10.05
N ARG A 109 -12.84 -7.61 -10.70
CA ARG A 109 -12.27 -8.09 -11.96
C ARG A 109 -13.24 -7.79 -13.09
N GLY A 110 -12.77 -6.98 -14.05
CA GLY A 110 -13.62 -6.51 -15.15
C GLY A 110 -14.71 -5.55 -14.68
N GLU A 111 -15.59 -5.16 -15.59
CA GLU A 111 -16.63 -4.15 -15.31
C GLU A 111 -17.83 -4.70 -14.53
N LYS A 112 -18.13 -5.99 -14.70
CA LYS A 112 -19.30 -6.66 -14.09
C LYS A 112 -18.89 -7.71 -13.04
N GLY A 113 -17.60 -7.69 -12.61
CA GLY A 113 -17.10 -8.62 -11.60
C GLY A 113 -17.74 -8.39 -10.24
N ARG A 114 -17.92 -9.47 -9.48
CA ARG A 114 -18.29 -9.35 -8.07
C ARG A 114 -17.11 -8.77 -7.28
N PRO A 115 -17.36 -7.89 -6.31
CA PRO A 115 -16.31 -7.39 -5.45
C PRO A 115 -15.71 -8.54 -4.63
N VAL A 116 -14.39 -8.54 -4.55
CA VAL A 116 -13.60 -9.46 -3.74
C VAL A 116 -12.97 -8.64 -2.63
N VAL A 117 -13.05 -9.11 -1.40
CA VAL A 117 -12.42 -8.49 -0.24
C VAL A 117 -11.32 -9.41 0.27
N GLN A 118 -10.13 -8.87 0.44
CA GLN A 118 -8.97 -9.58 0.97
C GLN A 118 -8.19 -8.70 1.93
N CYS A 119 -7.49 -9.35 2.87
CA CYS A 119 -6.53 -8.71 3.75
C CYS A 119 -5.12 -9.01 3.26
N VAL A 120 -4.30 -7.99 3.16
CA VAL A 120 -2.90 -8.10 2.78
C VAL A 120 -2.04 -7.66 3.96
N LEU A 121 -1.20 -8.56 4.45
CA LEU A 121 -0.23 -8.22 5.51
C LEU A 121 0.93 -7.45 4.88
N VAL A 122 1.07 -6.21 5.30
CA VAL A 122 2.05 -5.26 4.77
C VAL A 122 3.09 -4.95 5.83
N ARG A 123 4.34 -4.86 5.42
CA ARG A 123 5.43 -4.33 6.22
C ARG A 123 5.97 -3.07 5.56
N ARG A 124 5.98 -1.98 6.30
CA ARG A 124 6.67 -0.74 5.93
C ARG A 124 7.97 -0.64 6.72
N HIS A 125 9.08 -0.40 6.06
CA HIS A 125 10.39 -0.20 6.71
C HIS A 125 11.14 0.96 6.08
N GLY A 126 12.03 1.54 6.88
CA GLY A 126 12.76 2.75 6.53
C GLY A 126 12.20 4.00 7.22
N SER A 127 12.83 5.12 6.98
CA SER A 127 12.46 6.40 7.59
C SER A 127 11.79 7.35 6.59
N PRO A 128 11.00 8.32 7.08
CA PRO A 128 10.44 9.37 6.24
C PRO A 128 11.52 10.19 5.50
N LEU A 129 12.73 10.28 6.06
CA LEU A 129 13.84 11.07 5.52
C LEU A 129 14.61 10.31 4.44
N THR A 130 14.92 9.03 4.68
CA THR A 130 15.71 8.20 3.76
C THR A 130 14.89 7.47 2.71
N GLY A 131 13.58 7.45 2.88
CA GLY A 131 12.62 6.73 2.04
C GLY A 131 12.12 5.46 2.72
N ARG A 132 10.89 5.10 2.40
CA ARG A 132 10.23 3.91 2.91
C ARG A 132 10.10 2.89 1.80
N SER A 133 10.35 1.65 2.13
CA SER A 133 10.03 0.49 1.31
C SER A 133 8.79 -0.21 1.87
N VAL A 134 8.06 -0.85 0.98
CA VAL A 134 6.83 -1.58 1.28
C VAL A 134 7.03 -3.01 0.82
N SER A 135 6.83 -3.96 1.72
CA SER A 135 6.86 -5.40 1.46
C SER A 135 5.50 -5.99 1.75
N LEU A 136 5.04 -6.89 0.89
CA LEU A 136 3.83 -7.68 1.12
C LEU A 136 4.25 -9.02 1.69
N LEU A 137 3.75 -9.39 2.86
CA LEU A 137 4.17 -10.59 3.57
C LEU A 137 3.21 -11.76 3.37
N ALA A 138 1.92 -11.48 3.30
CA ALA A 138 0.89 -12.49 3.11
C ALA A 138 -0.38 -11.86 2.51
N VAL A 139 -1.23 -12.71 1.94
CA VAL A 139 -2.56 -12.34 1.47
C VAL A 139 -3.57 -13.38 1.97
N SER A 140 -4.73 -12.91 2.39
CA SER A 140 -5.82 -13.78 2.84
C SER A 140 -6.55 -14.42 1.66
N ALA A 141 -7.24 -15.52 1.92
CA ALA A 141 -8.32 -15.95 1.05
C ALA A 141 -9.39 -14.84 0.96
N PRO A 142 -10.19 -14.80 -0.12
CA PRO A 142 -11.36 -13.93 -0.18
C PRO A 142 -12.25 -14.09 1.05
N LEU A 143 -12.58 -12.99 1.69
CA LEU A 143 -13.48 -12.98 2.84
C LEU A 143 -14.90 -13.35 2.40
N ALA A 144 -15.55 -14.20 3.17
CA ALA A 144 -16.92 -14.67 2.87
C ALA A 144 -17.93 -13.54 3.06
N ASN A 145 -17.71 -12.71 4.08
CA ASN A 145 -18.52 -11.54 4.39
C ASN A 145 -17.68 -10.27 4.25
N ASN A 146 -18.26 -9.25 3.65
CA ASN A 146 -17.61 -7.96 3.47
C ASN A 146 -17.39 -7.19 4.79
N GLU A 147 -17.92 -7.70 5.89
CA GLU A 147 -17.88 -7.07 7.21
C GLU A 147 -16.77 -7.60 8.12
N ASP A 148 -16.15 -8.72 7.75
CA ASP A 148 -15.06 -9.27 8.56
C ASP A 148 -13.87 -8.29 8.58
N PRO A 149 -13.37 -7.92 9.77
CA PRO A 149 -12.18 -7.09 9.87
C PRO A 149 -10.94 -7.86 9.38
N CYS A 150 -9.98 -7.15 8.95
CA CYS A 150 -8.65 -7.73 8.73
C CYS A 150 -7.92 -8.01 10.04
#